data_25d9c67e4cbc4423eb81aa609061e3e3
#
_entry.id   25d9c67e4cbc4423eb81aa609061e3e3
#
_cell.length_a   1.000
_cell.length_b   1.000
_cell.length_c   1.000
_cell.angle_alpha   90.00
_cell.angle_beta   90.00
_cell.angle_gamma   90.00
#
_symmetry.space_group_name_H-M   'P 1'
#
loop_
_entity.id
_entity.type
_entity.pdbx_description
1 polymer ?
#
loop_
_entity_poly.entity_id
_entity_poly.type
_entity_poly.pdbx_seq_one_letter_code
_entity_poly.pdbx_strand_id
1 'polypeptide(L)'
;SATCSVTVIHADGTIEEDRPAAPVVTWFELSKRDARVKWALRLIENDFETWPGLYKIYDVIEEDVGYIPRKGWCTETELKRFKRTANSRGALDVHARHGWMDSPPPAHPMPFSSAESLIRRLLDKWFEVKKAQYGL
;
A
#
# COMPACT_ATOMS: atom_id res chain seq x y z
N SER A 1 2.83 17.15 22.04
CA SER A 1 2.22 17.23 20.70
C SER A 1 1.38 18.50 20.61
N ALA A 2 1.68 19.36 19.65
CA ALA A 2 0.92 20.57 19.41
C ALA A 2 -0.38 20.22 18.69
N THR A 3 -1.50 20.61 19.27
CA THR A 3 -2.80 20.55 18.61
C THR A 3 -3.08 21.90 17.98
N CYS A 4 -3.32 21.93 16.67
CA CYS A 4 -3.76 23.14 15.97
C CYS A 4 -5.28 23.16 15.90
N SER A 5 -5.91 24.23 16.39
CA SER A 5 -7.29 24.55 16.12
C SER A 5 -7.36 25.55 14.97
N VAL A 6 -8.22 25.30 13.99
CA VAL A 6 -8.46 26.24 12.90
C VAL A 6 -9.87 26.78 13.03
N THR A 7 -9.98 28.09 13.06
CA THR A 7 -11.28 28.81 13.05
C THR A 7 -11.50 29.29 11.62
N VAL A 8 -12.54 28.80 10.95
CA VAL A 8 -12.92 29.25 9.61
C VAL A 8 -14.10 30.23 9.75
N ILE A 9 -13.94 31.42 9.21
CA ILE A 9 -15.02 32.43 9.12
C ILE A 9 -15.51 32.40 7.66
N HIS A 10 -16.77 32.00 7.50
CA HIS A 10 -17.40 32.01 6.17
C HIS A 10 -17.83 33.41 5.75
N ALA A 11 -17.97 33.64 4.45
CA ALA A 11 -18.34 34.95 3.89
C ALA A 11 -19.72 35.46 4.38
N ASP A 12 -20.57 34.58 4.88
CA ASP A 12 -21.88 34.91 5.46
C ASP A 12 -21.84 35.23 6.97
N GLY A 13 -20.62 35.22 7.55
CA GLY A 13 -20.41 35.52 8.96
C GLY A 13 -20.54 34.33 9.91
N THR A 14 -20.81 33.14 9.40
CA THR A 14 -20.81 31.90 10.21
C THR A 14 -19.38 31.52 10.60
N ILE A 15 -19.21 31.19 11.88
CA ILE A 15 -17.93 30.75 12.44
C ILE A 15 -17.99 29.26 12.64
N GLU A 16 -17.11 28.55 11.97
CA GLU A 16 -16.93 27.12 12.16
C GLU A 16 -15.65 26.90 12.97
N GLU A 17 -15.80 26.41 14.20
CA GLU A 17 -14.67 25.99 15.02
C GLU A 17 -14.38 24.55 14.72
N ASP A 18 -13.25 24.31 14.04
CA ASP A 18 -12.70 22.97 13.89
C ASP A 18 -12.14 22.51 15.23
N ARG A 19 -12.60 21.37 15.71
CA ARG A 19 -12.00 20.74 16.88
C ARG A 19 -10.56 20.34 16.52
N PRO A 20 -9.60 20.45 17.49
CA PRO A 20 -8.24 20.03 17.24
C PRO A 20 -8.25 18.59 16.70
N ALA A 21 -7.76 18.42 15.47
CA ALA A 21 -7.61 17.11 14.88
C ALA A 21 -6.65 16.28 15.72
N ALA A 22 -6.94 14.97 15.86
CA ALA A 22 -5.97 14.03 16.43
C ALA A 22 -4.65 14.15 15.67
N PRO A 23 -3.47 13.97 16.33
CA PRO A 23 -2.19 14.04 15.67
C PRO A 23 -2.17 13.14 14.44
N VAL A 24 -1.74 13.67 13.30
CA VAL A 24 -1.59 12.88 12.07
C VAL A 24 -0.43 11.92 12.25
N VAL A 25 -0.72 10.63 12.26
CA VAL A 25 0.31 9.60 12.29
C VAL A 25 0.81 9.39 10.87
N THR A 26 2.11 9.53 10.67
CA THR A 26 2.74 9.34 9.38
C THR A 26 3.38 7.95 9.28
N TRP A 27 3.56 7.49 8.07
CA TRP A 27 4.35 6.29 7.80
C TRP A 27 5.75 6.37 8.42
N PHE A 28 6.34 7.57 8.42
CA PHE A 28 7.66 7.80 8.99
C PHE A 28 7.66 7.53 10.49
N GLU A 29 6.63 7.98 11.21
CA GLU A 29 6.51 7.73 12.66
C GLU A 29 6.35 6.25 12.95
N LEU A 30 5.53 5.55 12.18
CA LEU A 30 5.38 4.09 12.29
C LEU A 30 6.69 3.37 11.98
N SER A 31 7.46 3.83 11.02
CA SER A 31 8.73 3.21 10.63
C SER A 31 9.77 3.22 11.75
N LYS A 32 9.67 4.15 12.68
CA LYS A 32 10.55 4.19 13.85
C LYS A 32 10.26 3.06 14.85
N ARG A 33 9.06 2.53 14.81
CA ARG A 33 8.60 1.49 15.75
C ARG A 33 8.50 0.12 15.10
N ASP A 34 8.41 0.05 13.78
CA ASP A 34 8.11 -1.19 13.07
C ASP A 34 9.09 -1.38 11.91
N ALA A 35 9.89 -2.44 11.99
CA ALA A 35 10.91 -2.75 10.98
C ALA A 35 10.30 -3.12 9.62
N ARG A 36 9.12 -3.75 9.59
CA ARG A 36 8.43 -4.07 8.34
C ARG A 36 7.93 -2.82 7.64
N VAL A 37 7.38 -1.87 8.42
CA VAL A 37 6.99 -0.56 7.88
C VAL A 37 8.19 0.19 7.33
N LYS A 38 9.29 0.18 8.05
CA LYS A 38 10.54 0.81 7.59
C LYS A 38 11.01 0.21 6.26
N TRP A 39 10.98 -1.10 6.14
CA TRP A 39 11.36 -1.79 4.90
C TRP A 39 10.41 -1.45 3.75
N ALA A 40 9.10 -1.45 4.00
CA ALA A 40 8.11 -1.08 3.00
C ALA A 40 8.30 0.36 2.50
N LEU A 41 8.62 1.30 3.39
CA LEU A 41 8.92 2.68 2.99
C LEU A 41 10.11 2.76 2.04
N ARG A 42 11.17 2.01 2.30
CA ARG A 42 12.32 1.94 1.38
C ARG A 42 11.94 1.42 0.01
N LEU A 43 11.09 0.40 -0.03
CA LEU A 43 10.59 -0.14 -1.31
C LEU A 43 9.73 0.89 -2.04
N ILE A 44 8.90 1.64 -1.34
CA ILE A 44 8.08 2.70 -1.92
C ILE A 44 8.96 3.80 -2.51
N GLU A 45 10.00 4.21 -1.79
CA GLU A 45 10.89 5.28 -2.24
C GLU A 45 11.74 4.90 -3.45
N ASN A 46 12.18 3.64 -3.53
CA ASN A 46 13.17 3.23 -4.51
C ASN A 46 12.62 2.39 -5.67
N ASP A 47 11.58 1.59 -5.43
CA ASP A 47 11.14 0.57 -6.37
C ASP A 47 9.63 0.56 -6.65
N PHE A 48 8.89 1.57 -6.20
CA PHE A 48 7.44 1.59 -6.32
C PHE A 48 6.94 1.55 -7.77
N GLU A 49 7.73 2.05 -8.70
CA GLU A 49 7.38 2.10 -10.12
C GLU A 49 7.86 0.86 -10.89
N THR A 50 8.17 -0.22 -10.20
CA THR A 50 8.60 -1.48 -10.82
C THR A 50 7.75 -2.64 -10.35
N TRP A 51 7.58 -3.65 -11.21
CA TRP A 51 6.88 -4.88 -10.84
C TRP A 51 7.53 -5.60 -9.66
N PRO A 52 8.88 -5.78 -9.64
CA PRO A 52 9.53 -6.37 -8.46
C PRO A 52 9.27 -5.60 -7.18
N GLY A 53 9.29 -4.28 -7.24
CA GLY A 53 9.02 -3.42 -6.08
C GLY A 53 7.61 -3.59 -5.55
N LEU A 54 6.60 -3.56 -6.42
CA LEU A 54 5.21 -3.77 -6.04
C LEU A 54 5.01 -5.15 -5.42
N TYR A 55 5.62 -6.18 -5.98
CA TYR A 55 5.50 -7.53 -5.45
C TYR A 55 6.15 -7.68 -4.07
N LYS A 56 7.32 -7.08 -3.87
CA LYS A 56 7.99 -7.08 -2.57
C LYS A 56 7.16 -6.39 -1.50
N ILE A 57 6.51 -5.28 -1.83
CA ILE A 57 5.60 -4.59 -0.90
C ILE A 57 4.43 -5.50 -0.53
N TYR A 58 3.80 -6.13 -1.53
CA TYR A 58 2.76 -7.13 -1.29
C TYR A 58 3.24 -8.24 -0.34
N ASP A 59 4.42 -8.81 -0.58
CA ASP A 59 4.99 -9.87 0.26
C ASP A 59 5.15 -9.43 1.73
N VAL A 60 5.65 -8.21 1.95
CA VAL A 60 5.83 -7.67 3.30
C VAL A 60 4.49 -7.56 4.02
N ILE A 61 3.46 -7.06 3.33
CA ILE A 61 2.13 -6.92 3.91
C ILE A 61 1.54 -8.29 4.24
N GLU A 62 1.58 -9.23 3.30
CA GLU A 62 1.01 -10.57 3.50
C GLU A 62 1.71 -11.34 4.61
N GLU A 63 3.02 -11.22 4.71
CA GLU A 63 3.77 -11.85 5.81
C GLU A 63 3.31 -11.34 7.17
N ASP A 64 2.98 -10.06 7.27
CA ASP A 64 2.56 -9.44 8.52
C ASP A 64 1.10 -9.75 8.90
N VAL A 65 0.18 -9.67 7.93
CA VAL A 65 -1.27 -9.77 8.21
C VAL A 65 -1.90 -11.09 7.80
N GLY A 66 -1.19 -11.93 7.06
CA GLY A 66 -1.72 -13.17 6.52
C GLY A 66 -2.41 -12.99 5.18
N TYR A 67 -3.17 -14.00 4.75
CA TYR A 67 -3.80 -14.02 3.42
C TYR A 67 -4.75 -12.84 3.21
N ILE A 68 -4.34 -11.93 2.33
CA ILE A 68 -4.99 -10.62 2.16
C ILE A 68 -6.45 -10.69 1.71
N PRO A 69 -6.86 -11.57 0.75
CA PRO A 69 -8.26 -11.65 0.37
C PRO A 69 -9.20 -12.00 1.51
N ARG A 70 -8.72 -12.75 2.50
CA ARG A 70 -9.52 -13.12 3.69
C ARG A 70 -9.88 -11.89 4.53
N LYS A 71 -9.10 -10.83 4.43
CA LYS A 71 -9.36 -9.55 5.10
C LYS A 71 -10.34 -8.65 4.32
N GLY A 72 -10.71 -9.05 3.10
CA GLY A 72 -11.59 -8.25 2.26
C GLY A 72 -10.92 -7.04 1.60
N TRP A 73 -9.58 -6.97 1.61
CA TRP A 73 -8.84 -5.84 1.01
C TRP A 73 -8.70 -5.95 -0.50
N CYS A 74 -8.81 -7.14 -1.03
CA CYS A 74 -8.88 -7.42 -2.46
C CYS A 74 -9.58 -8.76 -2.68
N THR A 75 -9.94 -9.06 -3.92
CA THR A 75 -10.50 -10.37 -4.28
C THR A 75 -9.38 -11.35 -4.56
N GLU A 76 -9.66 -12.65 -4.43
CA GLU A 76 -8.72 -13.70 -4.84
C GLU A 76 -8.35 -13.60 -6.32
N THR A 77 -9.34 -13.30 -7.17
CA THR A 77 -9.15 -13.17 -8.62
C THR A 77 -8.18 -12.04 -8.93
N GLU A 78 -8.36 -10.88 -8.31
CA GLU A 78 -7.49 -9.72 -8.48
C GLU A 78 -6.06 -10.05 -8.04
N LEU A 79 -5.91 -10.66 -6.86
CA LEU A 79 -4.60 -11.01 -6.33
C LEU A 79 -3.89 -12.04 -7.21
N LYS A 80 -4.59 -13.08 -7.66
CA LYS A 80 -4.02 -14.08 -8.57
C LYS A 80 -3.56 -13.46 -9.87
N ARG A 81 -4.36 -12.56 -10.44
CA ARG A 81 -4.01 -11.86 -11.66
C ARG A 81 -2.75 -11.01 -11.48
N PHE A 82 -2.66 -10.27 -10.39
CA PHE A 82 -1.47 -9.49 -10.02
C PHE A 82 -0.24 -10.39 -9.92
N LYS A 83 -0.31 -11.47 -9.15
CA LYS A 83 0.82 -12.37 -8.93
C LYS A 83 1.26 -13.05 -10.22
N ARG A 84 0.32 -13.53 -11.02
CA ARG A 84 0.64 -14.18 -12.29
C ARG A 84 1.28 -13.22 -13.28
N THR A 85 0.78 -11.99 -13.35
CA THR A 85 1.37 -10.96 -14.21
C THR A 85 2.78 -10.61 -13.75
N ALA A 86 2.96 -10.34 -12.46
CA ALA A 86 4.26 -9.97 -11.90
C ALA A 86 5.33 -11.06 -12.08
N ASN A 87 4.93 -12.32 -12.07
CA ASN A 87 5.83 -13.46 -12.21
C ASN A 87 5.98 -13.95 -13.66
N SER A 88 5.23 -13.40 -14.59
CA SER A 88 5.19 -13.88 -15.96
C SER A 88 6.21 -13.18 -16.84
N ARG A 89 7.24 -13.93 -17.27
CA ARG A 89 8.17 -13.45 -18.29
C ARG A 89 7.48 -13.24 -19.64
N GLY A 90 6.50 -14.08 -19.99
CA GLY A 90 5.75 -13.96 -21.24
C GLY A 90 4.90 -12.70 -21.31
N ALA A 91 4.47 -12.13 -20.17
CA ALA A 91 3.70 -10.88 -20.11
C ALA A 91 4.59 -9.65 -19.93
N LEU A 92 5.70 -9.77 -19.18
CA LEU A 92 6.51 -8.61 -18.75
C LEU A 92 7.95 -8.66 -19.27
N ASP A 93 8.38 -9.79 -19.78
CA ASP A 93 9.75 -10.03 -20.26
C ASP A 93 10.79 -9.64 -19.20
N VAL A 94 11.68 -8.67 -19.50
CA VAL A 94 12.73 -8.24 -18.55
C VAL A 94 12.17 -7.57 -17.29
N HIS A 95 10.92 -7.16 -17.28
CA HIS A 95 10.27 -6.51 -16.14
C HIS A 95 9.59 -7.49 -15.19
N ALA A 96 9.67 -8.82 -15.46
CA ALA A 96 9.13 -9.82 -14.55
C ALA A 96 9.88 -9.81 -13.21
N ARG A 97 9.15 -10.17 -12.14
CA ARG A 97 9.72 -10.23 -10.79
C ARG A 97 10.89 -11.21 -10.67
N HIS A 98 10.80 -12.33 -11.37
CA HIS A 98 11.86 -13.35 -11.39
C HIS A 98 12.68 -13.25 -12.67
N GLY A 99 14.01 -13.41 -12.55
CA GLY A 99 14.93 -13.37 -13.69
C GLY A 99 14.68 -14.46 -14.71
N TRP A 100 14.28 -15.64 -14.25
CA TRP A 100 13.93 -16.76 -15.11
C TRP A 100 12.84 -17.61 -14.45
N MET A 101 11.62 -17.52 -14.94
CA MET A 101 10.51 -18.39 -14.57
C MET A 101 9.67 -18.73 -15.78
N ASP A 102 9.34 -19.98 -15.90
CA ASP A 102 8.53 -20.51 -16.99
C ASP A 102 7.05 -20.57 -16.58
N SER A 103 6.55 -19.43 -16.09
CA SER A 103 5.13 -19.31 -15.78
C SER A 103 4.37 -18.88 -17.01
N PRO A 104 3.25 -19.56 -17.36
CA PRO A 104 2.43 -19.12 -18.48
C PRO A 104 1.86 -17.73 -18.17
N PRO A 105 1.83 -16.81 -19.15
CA PRO A 105 1.23 -15.50 -18.95
C PRO A 105 -0.28 -15.67 -18.69
N PRO A 106 -0.90 -14.78 -17.88
CA PRO A 106 -2.34 -14.76 -17.76
C PRO A 106 -2.99 -14.36 -19.10
N ALA A 107 -4.22 -14.83 -19.33
CA ALA A 107 -4.96 -14.48 -20.55
C ALA A 107 -5.14 -12.96 -20.70
N HIS A 108 -5.31 -12.26 -19.58
CA HIS A 108 -5.42 -10.81 -19.52
C HIS A 108 -4.44 -10.28 -18.46
N PRO A 109 -3.20 -9.96 -18.86
CA PRO A 109 -2.23 -9.41 -17.91
C PRO A 109 -2.76 -8.13 -17.26
N MET A 110 -2.45 -7.98 -15.98
CA MET A 110 -2.84 -6.77 -15.25
C MET A 110 -2.01 -5.59 -15.74
N PRO A 111 -2.62 -4.45 -16.14
CA PRO A 111 -1.86 -3.24 -16.44
C PRO A 111 -1.11 -2.77 -15.20
N PHE A 112 0.06 -2.15 -15.40
CA PHE A 112 0.87 -1.65 -14.29
C PHE A 112 0.11 -0.64 -13.41
N SER A 113 -0.68 0.25 -14.03
CA SER A 113 -1.51 1.22 -13.31
C SER A 113 -2.52 0.56 -12.37
N SER A 114 -3.10 -0.58 -12.79
CA SER A 114 -4.01 -1.36 -11.94
C SER A 114 -3.26 -2.04 -10.79
N ALA A 115 -2.07 -2.54 -11.05
CA ALA A 115 -1.21 -3.13 -10.02
C ALA A 115 -0.78 -2.08 -8.99
N GLU A 116 -0.40 -0.90 -9.44
CA GLU A 116 -0.06 0.22 -8.57
C GLU A 116 -1.24 0.62 -7.69
N SER A 117 -2.44 0.73 -8.26
CA SER A 117 -3.67 1.04 -7.51
C SER A 117 -3.99 -0.03 -6.47
N LEU A 118 -3.80 -1.30 -6.81
CA LEU A 118 -3.97 -2.40 -5.87
C LEU A 118 -3.02 -2.26 -4.68
N ILE A 119 -1.74 -2.07 -4.94
CA ILE A 119 -0.73 -1.97 -3.87
C ILE A 119 -0.96 -0.73 -3.01
N ARG A 120 -1.36 0.42 -3.57
CA ARG A 120 -1.73 1.61 -2.80
C ARG A 120 -2.89 1.32 -1.85
N ARG A 121 -3.92 0.63 -2.33
CA ARG A 121 -5.06 0.23 -1.49
C ARG A 121 -4.64 -0.69 -0.35
N LEU A 122 -3.77 -1.67 -0.62
CA LEU A 122 -3.25 -2.57 0.42
C LEU A 122 -2.42 -1.80 1.45
N LEU A 123 -1.60 -0.85 1.01
CA LEU A 123 -0.82 0.00 1.89
C LEU A 123 -1.72 0.84 2.81
N ASP A 124 -2.78 1.43 2.28
CA ASP A 124 -3.73 2.22 3.07
C ASP A 124 -4.39 1.36 4.16
N LYS A 125 -4.83 0.16 3.81
CA LYS A 125 -5.43 -0.78 4.77
C LYS A 125 -4.43 -1.24 5.81
N TRP A 126 -3.22 -1.55 5.39
CA TRP A 126 -2.16 -1.97 6.30
C TRP A 126 -1.75 -0.85 7.26
N PHE A 127 -1.71 0.39 6.77
CA PHE A 127 -1.44 1.57 7.60
C PHE A 127 -2.43 1.68 8.77
N GLU A 128 -3.71 1.48 8.52
CA GLU A 128 -4.73 1.50 9.57
C GLU A 128 -4.52 0.37 10.60
N VAL A 129 -4.16 -0.83 10.14
CA VAL A 129 -3.82 -1.95 11.04
C VAL A 129 -2.63 -1.60 11.92
N LYS A 130 -1.59 -1.02 11.32
CA LYS A 130 -0.38 -0.64 12.07
C LYS A 130 -0.64 0.46 13.08
N LYS A 131 -1.43 1.47 12.72
CA LYS A 131 -1.83 2.50 13.69
C LYS A 131 -2.54 1.88 14.89
N ALA A 132 -3.50 1.02 14.65
CA ALA A 132 -4.23 0.33 15.70
C ALA A 132 -3.32 -0.54 16.58
N GLN A 133 -2.38 -1.25 15.96
CA GLN A 133 -1.40 -2.10 16.66
C GLN A 133 -0.58 -1.30 17.68
N TYR A 134 -0.21 -0.08 17.34
CA TYR A 134 0.62 0.78 18.19
C TYR A 134 -0.18 1.80 19.00
N GLY A 135 -1.52 1.72 18.98
CA GLY A 135 -2.38 2.62 19.74
C GLY A 135 -2.36 4.06 19.24
N LEU A 136 -2.14 4.23 17.95
CA LEU A 136 -2.01 5.56 17.33
C LEU A 136 -3.25 6.01 16.57
#